data_3455b7595d6f35add7bbb758537638af
#
_entry.id   3455b7595d6f35add7bbb758537638af
#
_cell.length_a   1.000
_cell.length_b   1.000
_cell.length_c   1.000
_cell.angle_alpha   90.00
_cell.angle_beta   90.00
_cell.angle_gamma   90.00
#
_symmetry.space_group_name_H-M   'P 1'
#
loop_
_entity.id
_entity.type
_entity.pdbx_description
1 polymer ?
#
loop_
_entity_poly.entity_id
_entity_poly.type
_entity_poly.pdbx_seq_one_letter_code
_entity_poly.pdbx_strand_id
1 'polypeptide(L)'
;MFLLCSAAAAQKGVDTQTQKIKDDSNKVTTRSNDVSRSFDWGKGKTKVRDLLPNPYKLNARRDVLVEAIMNALREKKIIVDDASSRIKDGVVITQPYVFAKGSVITQNELNRYAVVESPDSAWTRAQYTLTIAVQSIDGVQNNVSVIAKVEGRSVNGLMSEWLTLRSSGVAEDEFLSKLVELVTGTSPEPVQDSGP
;
A
#
# COMPACT_ATOMS: atom_id res chain seq x y z
N MET A 1 -25.64 -19.94 66.42
CA MET A 1 -24.72 -20.44 65.35
C MET A 1 -25.26 -19.95 64.05
N PHE A 2 -24.79 -18.74 63.62
CA PHE A 2 -25.24 -18.10 62.36
C PHE A 2 -24.22 -18.41 61.28
N LEU A 3 -24.61 -19.13 60.24
CA LEU A 3 -23.81 -19.32 59.04
C LEU A 3 -24.02 -18.13 58.11
N LEU A 4 -22.97 -17.34 57.90
CA LEU A 4 -22.91 -16.30 56.85
C LEU A 4 -22.56 -16.98 55.52
N CYS A 5 -23.52 -16.98 54.62
CA CYS A 5 -23.33 -17.39 53.24
C CYS A 5 -22.84 -16.17 52.44
N SER A 6 -21.55 -16.07 52.13
CA SER A 6 -20.98 -15.02 51.23
C SER A 6 -21.30 -15.38 49.78
N ALA A 7 -22.14 -14.60 49.15
CA ALA A 7 -22.41 -14.73 47.74
C ALA A 7 -21.21 -14.19 46.92
N ALA A 8 -20.53 -15.07 46.20
CA ALA A 8 -19.53 -14.70 45.20
C ALA A 8 -20.22 -14.16 43.93
N ALA A 9 -20.37 -12.85 43.87
CA ALA A 9 -20.91 -12.15 42.68
C ALA A 9 -19.82 -11.32 41.99
N ALA A 10 -18.74 -11.97 41.49
CA ALA A 10 -17.64 -11.18 40.90
C ALA A 10 -16.98 -11.85 39.70
N GLN A 11 -17.71 -12.50 38.78
CA GLN A 11 -17.07 -13.04 37.57
C GLN A 11 -17.86 -12.91 36.27
N LYS A 12 -19.00 -12.23 36.26
CA LYS A 12 -19.79 -12.03 35.01
C LYS A 12 -19.23 -11.00 34.05
N GLY A 13 -18.35 -10.08 34.46
CA GLY A 13 -17.84 -9.02 33.64
C GLY A 13 -16.71 -9.43 32.67
N VAL A 14 -15.85 -10.37 33.11
CA VAL A 14 -14.66 -10.78 32.32
C VAL A 14 -15.07 -11.72 31.20
N ASP A 15 -15.99 -12.63 31.43
CA ASP A 15 -16.46 -13.59 30.43
C ASP A 15 -17.21 -12.89 29.28
N THR A 16 -17.99 -11.85 29.59
CA THR A 16 -18.74 -11.09 28.59
C THR A 16 -17.81 -10.26 27.68
N GLN A 17 -16.72 -9.71 28.23
CA GLN A 17 -15.73 -9.00 27.45
C GLN A 17 -14.91 -9.94 26.56
N THR A 18 -14.51 -11.10 27.08
CA THR A 18 -13.76 -12.11 26.34
C THR A 18 -14.60 -12.69 25.20
N GLN A 19 -15.91 -12.88 25.42
CA GLN A 19 -16.83 -13.36 24.40
C GLN A 19 -17.07 -12.31 23.30
N LYS A 20 -17.19 -11.04 23.69
CA LYS A 20 -17.33 -9.93 22.74
C LYS A 20 -16.09 -9.73 21.87
N ILE A 21 -14.88 -9.90 22.44
CA ILE A 21 -13.62 -9.85 21.68
C ILE A 21 -13.52 -11.04 20.73
N LYS A 22 -13.96 -12.23 21.12
CA LYS A 22 -14.01 -13.41 20.21
C LYS A 22 -15.02 -13.24 19.09
N ASP A 23 -16.19 -12.70 19.37
CA ASP A 23 -17.23 -12.48 18.38
C ASP A 23 -16.86 -11.36 17.38
N ASP A 24 -16.18 -10.31 17.83
CA ASP A 24 -15.68 -9.24 16.97
C ASP A 24 -14.47 -9.71 16.13
N SER A 25 -13.60 -10.57 16.68
CA SER A 25 -12.49 -11.15 15.90
C SER A 25 -12.96 -12.17 14.85
N ASN A 26 -14.07 -12.88 15.09
CA ASN A 26 -14.65 -13.80 14.12
C ASN A 26 -15.45 -13.11 13.00
N LYS A 27 -15.90 -11.87 13.20
CA LYS A 27 -16.58 -11.07 12.17
C LYS A 27 -15.62 -10.49 11.13
N VAL A 28 -14.32 -10.46 11.41
CA VAL A 28 -13.29 -9.89 10.50
C VAL A 28 -12.75 -10.93 9.51
N THR A 29 -13.20 -12.19 9.56
CA THR A 29 -12.80 -13.21 8.58
C THR A 29 -13.71 -13.22 7.36
N THR A 30 -13.98 -12.08 6.77
CA THR A 30 -14.41 -12.05 5.37
C THR A 30 -13.14 -12.15 4.54
N ARG A 31 -12.93 -13.33 3.96
CA ARG A 31 -11.98 -13.54 2.87
C ARG A 31 -12.44 -12.71 1.67
N SER A 32 -12.17 -11.43 1.73
CA SER A 32 -12.24 -10.58 0.56
C SER A 32 -10.86 -10.62 -0.07
N ASN A 33 -10.76 -11.14 -1.29
CA ASN A 33 -9.67 -10.85 -2.21
C ASN A 33 -9.71 -9.38 -2.63
N ASP A 34 -10.35 -8.55 -1.85
CA ASP A 34 -10.54 -7.15 -2.09
C ASP A 34 -9.26 -6.40 -1.68
N VAL A 35 -8.68 -5.75 -2.65
CA VAL A 35 -7.43 -4.97 -2.57
C VAL A 35 -7.61 -3.73 -1.68
N SER A 36 -8.84 -3.44 -1.24
CA SER A 36 -9.14 -2.34 -0.33
C SER A 36 -8.86 -2.75 1.12
N ARG A 37 -7.70 -2.40 1.62
CA ARG A 37 -7.37 -2.49 3.05
C ARG A 37 -7.99 -1.32 3.80
N SER A 38 -9.28 -1.41 4.09
CA SER A 38 -9.91 -0.50 5.02
C SER A 38 -9.60 -0.93 6.45
N PHE A 39 -8.79 -0.18 7.17
CA PHE A 39 -8.80 -0.22 8.62
C PHE A 39 -10.07 0.50 9.08
N ASP A 40 -11.07 -0.27 9.45
CA ASP A 40 -12.29 0.29 10.04
C ASP A 40 -12.03 0.69 11.49
N TRP A 41 -11.72 1.96 11.71
CA TRP A 41 -11.58 2.57 13.03
C TRP A 41 -12.94 2.91 13.67
N GLY A 42 -14.02 2.32 13.16
CA GLY A 42 -15.40 2.53 13.63
C GLY A 42 -16.28 3.20 12.57
N LYS A 43 -17.57 2.92 12.63
CA LYS A 43 -18.56 3.40 11.66
C LYS A 43 -18.42 4.91 11.43
N GLY A 44 -18.04 5.28 10.22
CA GLY A 44 -18.05 6.65 9.72
C GLY A 44 -16.76 7.45 9.88
N LYS A 45 -15.64 6.87 10.39
CA LYS A 45 -14.42 7.65 10.69
C LYS A 45 -13.28 7.56 9.69
N THR A 46 -13.34 6.68 8.70
CA THR A 46 -12.30 6.62 7.66
C THR A 46 -12.96 6.36 6.31
N LYS A 47 -13.07 7.39 5.50
CA LYS A 47 -13.37 7.21 4.07
C LYS A 47 -12.08 6.70 3.42
N VAL A 48 -12.03 5.43 3.11
CA VAL A 48 -10.95 4.85 2.30
C VAL A 48 -11.26 5.21 0.85
N ARG A 49 -10.31 5.87 0.22
CA ARG A 49 -10.36 6.13 -1.22
C ARG A 49 -10.05 4.84 -1.97
N ASP A 50 -10.77 4.55 -3.03
CA ASP A 50 -10.40 3.51 -3.98
C ASP A 50 -9.05 3.87 -4.64
N LEU A 51 -8.31 2.85 -5.06
CA LEU A 51 -7.07 3.06 -5.80
C LEU A 51 -7.35 3.87 -7.08
N LEU A 52 -6.46 4.77 -7.42
CA LEU A 52 -6.58 5.54 -8.66
C LEU A 52 -6.58 4.61 -9.87
N PRO A 53 -7.34 4.94 -10.92
CA PRO A 53 -7.28 4.18 -12.16
C PRO A 53 -5.85 4.20 -12.73
N ASN A 54 -5.38 3.05 -13.18
CA ASN A 54 -4.06 2.92 -13.77
C ASN A 54 -4.21 2.19 -15.13
N PRO A 55 -3.98 2.87 -16.25
CA PRO A 55 -3.39 4.22 -16.41
C PRO A 55 -4.31 5.38 -15.99
N TYR A 56 -3.68 6.46 -15.49
CA TYR A 56 -4.35 7.69 -15.08
C TYR A 56 -4.22 8.76 -16.17
N LYS A 57 -5.34 9.42 -16.51
CA LYS A 57 -5.38 10.46 -17.55
C LYS A 57 -5.11 11.84 -16.94
N LEU A 58 -4.11 12.54 -17.47
CA LEU A 58 -3.72 13.88 -17.05
C LEU A 58 -3.78 14.87 -18.23
N ASN A 59 -4.32 16.06 -17.97
CA ASN A 59 -4.37 17.16 -18.93
C ASN A 59 -3.11 18.03 -18.78
N ALA A 60 -1.98 17.50 -19.18
CA ALA A 60 -0.71 18.20 -19.15
C ALA A 60 0.19 17.67 -20.27
N ARG A 61 1.07 18.54 -20.80
CA ARG A 61 2.03 18.16 -21.82
C ARG A 61 3.00 17.11 -21.29
N ARG A 62 3.50 16.27 -22.20
CA ARG A 62 4.40 15.17 -21.87
C ARG A 62 5.68 15.61 -21.16
N ASP A 63 6.29 16.72 -21.62
CA ASP A 63 7.49 17.29 -21.02
C ASP A 63 7.26 17.70 -19.55
N VAL A 64 6.13 18.37 -19.28
CA VAL A 64 5.71 18.78 -17.95
C VAL A 64 5.45 17.56 -17.06
N LEU A 65 4.81 16.53 -17.60
CA LEU A 65 4.56 15.29 -16.86
C LEU A 65 5.85 14.54 -16.49
N VAL A 66 6.80 14.47 -17.42
CA VAL A 66 8.11 13.86 -17.16
C VAL A 66 8.86 14.62 -16.08
N GLU A 67 8.83 15.96 -16.10
CA GLU A 67 9.42 16.78 -15.04
C GLU A 67 8.73 16.56 -13.69
N ALA A 68 7.40 16.52 -13.68
CA ALA A 68 6.63 16.23 -12.48
C ALA A 68 6.91 14.83 -11.92
N ILE A 69 7.08 13.82 -12.79
CA ILE A 69 7.50 12.46 -12.42
C ILE A 69 8.87 12.49 -11.73
N MET A 70 9.85 13.18 -12.33
CA MET A 70 11.18 13.30 -11.75
C MET A 70 11.16 14.00 -10.39
N ASN A 71 10.31 15.02 -10.23
CA ASN A 71 10.13 15.72 -8.96
C ASN A 71 9.45 14.83 -7.92
N ALA A 72 8.38 14.10 -8.29
CA ALA A 72 7.72 13.13 -7.40
C ALA A 72 8.67 12.05 -6.88
N LEU A 73 9.51 11.49 -7.76
CA LEU A 73 10.51 10.49 -7.39
C LEU A 73 11.56 11.06 -6.44
N ARG A 74 12.03 12.30 -6.70
CA ARG A 74 12.98 12.99 -5.84
C ARG A 74 12.42 13.24 -4.43
N GLU A 75 11.18 13.72 -4.33
CA GLU A 75 10.51 13.94 -3.04
C GLU A 75 10.35 12.63 -2.24
N LYS A 76 10.01 11.54 -2.92
CA LYS A 76 9.93 10.20 -2.31
C LYS A 76 11.31 9.54 -2.09
N LYS A 77 12.41 10.20 -2.45
CA LYS A 77 13.79 9.69 -2.37
C LYS A 77 13.97 8.37 -3.14
N ILE A 78 13.24 8.20 -4.23
CA ILE A 78 13.37 7.07 -5.15
C ILE A 78 14.35 7.47 -6.25
N ILE A 79 15.38 6.68 -6.48
CA ILE A 79 16.43 6.96 -7.44
C ILE A 79 16.01 6.45 -8.82
N VAL A 80 16.19 7.27 -9.83
CA VAL A 80 15.96 6.87 -11.23
C VAL A 80 17.13 6.03 -11.73
N ASP A 81 16.83 4.99 -12.47
CA ASP A 81 17.82 4.23 -13.25
C ASP A 81 17.96 4.84 -14.65
N ASP A 82 18.94 5.72 -14.80
CA ASP A 82 19.17 6.44 -16.05
C ASP A 82 19.56 5.50 -17.20
N ALA A 83 20.21 4.37 -16.88
CA ALA A 83 20.65 3.41 -17.89
C ALA A 83 19.47 2.65 -18.52
N SER A 84 18.45 2.34 -17.71
CA SER A 84 17.26 1.61 -18.16
C SER A 84 16.14 2.54 -18.61
N SER A 85 16.16 3.81 -18.21
CA SER A 85 15.13 4.81 -18.55
C SER A 85 15.28 5.33 -19.98
N ARG A 86 14.13 5.60 -20.61
CA ARG A 86 14.03 6.29 -21.90
C ARG A 86 13.21 7.56 -21.73
N ILE A 87 13.80 8.53 -21.03
CA ILE A 87 13.13 9.77 -20.61
C ILE A 87 12.55 10.53 -21.81
N LYS A 88 13.27 10.56 -22.95
CA LYS A 88 12.79 11.18 -24.20
C LYS A 88 11.54 10.50 -24.75
N ASP A 89 11.39 9.21 -24.50
CA ASP A 89 10.22 8.42 -24.90
C ASP A 89 9.12 8.43 -23.83
N GLY A 90 9.33 9.13 -22.71
CA GLY A 90 8.41 9.19 -21.58
C GLY A 90 8.38 7.93 -20.73
N VAL A 91 9.45 7.14 -20.77
CA VAL A 91 9.59 5.95 -19.94
C VAL A 91 10.65 6.19 -18.88
N VAL A 92 10.24 6.14 -17.62
CA VAL A 92 11.12 6.29 -16.45
C VAL A 92 11.09 5.00 -15.64
N ILE A 93 12.27 4.46 -15.37
CA ILE A 93 12.45 3.26 -14.56
C ILE A 93 13.25 3.65 -13.33
N THR A 94 12.88 3.13 -12.17
CA THR A 94 13.59 3.43 -10.91
C THR A 94 14.57 2.32 -10.56
N GLN A 95 15.56 2.65 -9.74
CA GLN A 95 16.31 1.64 -9.02
C GLN A 95 15.41 0.97 -7.97
N PRO A 96 15.76 -0.23 -7.50
CA PRO A 96 15.01 -0.91 -6.45
C PRO A 96 14.94 -0.07 -5.17
N TYR A 97 13.73 0.29 -4.76
CA TYR A 97 13.46 0.98 -3.50
C TYR A 97 13.16 -0.04 -2.41
N VAL A 98 14.01 -0.09 -1.39
CA VAL A 98 13.85 -1.01 -0.25
C VAL A 98 12.86 -0.41 0.74
N PHE A 99 11.70 -1.04 0.90
CA PHE A 99 10.65 -0.60 1.82
C PHE A 99 10.61 -1.39 3.14
N ALA A 100 11.19 -2.58 3.17
CA ALA A 100 11.32 -3.36 4.39
C ALA A 100 12.67 -4.10 4.43
N LYS A 101 13.30 -4.12 5.62
CA LYS A 101 14.60 -4.77 5.86
C LYS A 101 14.73 -5.13 7.33
N GLY A 102 15.06 -6.38 7.61
CA GLY A 102 15.29 -6.87 8.98
C GLY A 102 15.79 -8.30 9.01
N SER A 103 16.04 -8.83 10.21
CA SER A 103 16.32 -10.27 10.38
C SER A 103 15.10 -11.12 9.99
N VAL A 104 13.91 -10.64 10.30
CA VAL A 104 12.62 -11.14 9.81
C VAL A 104 11.71 -9.92 9.59
N ILE A 105 11.13 -9.82 8.40
CA ILE A 105 10.14 -8.80 8.07
C ILE A 105 8.77 -9.32 8.47
N THR A 106 7.96 -8.48 9.11
CA THR A 106 6.58 -8.84 9.45
C THR A 106 5.73 -8.95 8.17
N GLN A 107 4.75 -9.85 8.21
CA GLN A 107 3.84 -10.02 7.08
C GLN A 107 3.07 -8.71 6.76
N ASN A 108 2.77 -7.90 7.78
CA ASN A 108 2.11 -6.61 7.58
C ASN A 108 2.99 -5.61 6.81
N GLU A 109 4.29 -5.56 7.08
CA GLU A 109 5.23 -4.71 6.33
C GLU A 109 5.33 -5.15 4.88
N LEU A 110 5.44 -6.46 4.64
CA LEU A 110 5.51 -7.01 3.30
C LEU A 110 4.21 -6.81 2.53
N ASN A 111 3.09 -7.11 3.18
CA ASN A 111 1.76 -6.97 2.64
C ASN A 111 1.35 -5.54 2.30
N ARG A 112 2.08 -4.52 2.72
CA ARG A 112 1.81 -3.13 2.32
C ARG A 112 1.88 -2.97 0.80
N TYR A 113 2.90 -3.55 0.16
CA TYR A 113 3.13 -3.41 -1.28
C TYR A 113 3.07 -4.71 -2.06
N ALA A 114 2.99 -5.87 -1.37
CA ALA A 114 2.94 -7.19 -1.98
C ALA A 114 1.68 -7.97 -1.56
N VAL A 115 1.23 -8.87 -2.42
CA VAL A 115 0.28 -9.92 -2.06
C VAL A 115 1.08 -11.20 -1.84
N VAL A 116 1.12 -11.67 -0.60
CA VAL A 116 1.85 -12.89 -0.22
C VAL A 116 0.89 -14.06 -0.16
N GLU A 117 1.07 -15.03 -1.04
CA GLU A 117 0.21 -16.21 -1.10
C GLU A 117 0.65 -17.31 -0.12
N SER A 118 1.95 -17.34 0.24
CA SER A 118 2.52 -18.33 1.16
C SER A 118 2.99 -17.67 2.45
N PRO A 119 2.26 -17.84 3.58
CA PRO A 119 2.62 -17.20 4.85
C PRO A 119 3.83 -17.83 5.55
N ASP A 120 4.27 -19.03 5.13
CA ASP A 120 5.27 -19.83 5.87
C ASP A 120 6.73 -19.49 5.56
N SER A 121 6.98 -18.53 4.66
CA SER A 121 8.32 -18.10 4.31
C SER A 121 8.80 -16.97 5.22
N ALA A 122 10.03 -17.09 5.76
CA ALA A 122 10.69 -15.99 6.43
C ALA A 122 11.25 -15.00 5.41
N TRP A 123 10.93 -13.74 5.55
CA TRP A 123 11.36 -12.66 4.66
C TRP A 123 12.35 -11.76 5.39
N THR A 124 13.43 -11.35 4.72
CA THR A 124 14.49 -10.52 5.33
C THR A 124 14.64 -9.17 4.64
N ARG A 125 14.19 -9.05 3.39
CA ARG A 125 14.24 -7.80 2.64
C ARG A 125 13.09 -7.75 1.63
N ALA A 126 12.53 -6.58 1.43
CA ALA A 126 11.56 -6.37 0.37
C ALA A 126 11.80 -5.02 -0.32
N GLN A 127 11.62 -5.01 -1.63
CA GLN A 127 11.86 -3.85 -2.48
C GLN A 127 10.86 -3.81 -3.63
N TYR A 128 10.70 -2.64 -4.23
CA TYR A 128 9.99 -2.50 -5.49
C TYR A 128 10.75 -1.61 -6.48
N THR A 129 10.52 -1.85 -7.75
CA THR A 129 11.00 -1.05 -8.86
C THR A 129 9.79 -0.50 -9.60
N LEU A 130 9.71 0.81 -9.82
CA LEU A 130 8.63 1.42 -10.60
C LEU A 130 9.03 1.54 -12.06
N THR A 131 8.13 1.17 -12.95
CA THR A 131 8.16 1.51 -14.37
C THR A 131 7.01 2.46 -14.66
N ILE A 132 7.33 3.68 -15.06
CA ILE A 132 6.38 4.76 -15.32
C ILE A 132 6.43 5.08 -16.80
N ALA A 133 5.29 5.05 -17.47
CA ALA A 133 5.20 5.36 -18.89
C ALA A 133 4.16 6.45 -19.16
N VAL A 134 4.54 7.46 -19.90
CA VAL A 134 3.70 8.57 -20.37
C VAL A 134 3.36 8.35 -21.83
N GLN A 135 2.10 8.09 -22.13
CA GLN A 135 1.59 7.88 -23.48
C GLN A 135 0.71 9.06 -23.89
N SER A 136 1.05 9.72 -24.98
CA SER A 136 0.25 10.81 -25.50
C SER A 136 -1.03 10.31 -26.17
N ILE A 137 -2.15 10.98 -25.89
CA ILE A 137 -3.44 10.72 -26.53
C ILE A 137 -3.64 11.72 -27.69
N ASP A 138 -3.53 13.03 -27.43
CA ASP A 138 -3.81 14.10 -28.38
C ASP A 138 -2.83 15.29 -28.31
N GLY A 139 -1.66 15.08 -27.71
CA GLY A 139 -0.63 16.12 -27.52
C GLY A 139 -0.82 17.00 -26.29
N VAL A 140 -2.03 17.15 -25.77
CA VAL A 140 -2.35 17.85 -24.51
C VAL A 140 -2.71 16.87 -23.40
N GLN A 141 -3.43 15.82 -23.75
CA GLN A 141 -3.83 14.76 -22.84
C GLN A 141 -2.86 13.59 -22.93
N ASN A 142 -2.45 13.12 -21.78
CA ASN A 142 -1.55 11.97 -21.69
C ASN A 142 -2.06 10.96 -20.67
N ASN A 143 -1.86 9.68 -20.93
CA ASN A 143 -2.04 8.61 -19.98
C ASN A 143 -0.71 8.33 -19.28
N VAL A 144 -0.75 8.28 -17.96
CA VAL A 144 0.39 7.84 -17.14
C VAL A 144 0.07 6.47 -16.58
N SER A 145 0.87 5.48 -16.94
CA SER A 145 0.80 4.14 -16.36
C SER A 145 1.98 3.92 -15.42
N VAL A 146 1.73 3.30 -14.29
CA VAL A 146 2.74 2.97 -13.28
C VAL A 146 2.64 1.50 -12.96
N ILE A 147 3.73 0.78 -13.04
CA ILE A 147 3.81 -0.65 -12.72
C ILE A 147 4.91 -0.83 -11.68
N ALA A 148 4.58 -1.44 -10.55
CA ALA A 148 5.54 -1.83 -9.55
C ALA A 148 5.91 -3.31 -9.70
N LYS A 149 7.18 -3.59 -9.92
CA LYS A 149 7.75 -4.93 -9.74
C LYS A 149 8.17 -5.07 -8.30
N VAL A 150 7.48 -5.88 -7.53
CA VAL A 150 7.78 -6.13 -6.12
C VAL A 150 8.60 -7.40 -5.99
N GLU A 151 9.67 -7.35 -5.20
CA GLU A 151 10.57 -8.46 -4.95
C GLU A 151 10.82 -8.60 -3.46
N GLY A 152 10.74 -9.84 -2.97
CA GLY A 152 11.05 -10.19 -1.60
C GLY A 152 12.21 -11.17 -1.53
N ARG A 153 13.09 -11.00 -0.54
CA ARG A 153 14.16 -11.97 -0.23
C ARG A 153 13.67 -12.95 0.81
N SER A 154 13.35 -14.14 0.36
CA SER A 154 12.96 -15.26 1.20
C SER A 154 14.19 -15.97 1.77
N VAL A 155 14.06 -16.46 3.00
CA VAL A 155 15.05 -17.32 3.65
C VAL A 155 14.36 -18.62 4.05
N ASN A 156 14.88 -19.73 3.53
CA ASN A 156 14.41 -21.07 3.86
C ASN A 156 15.63 -21.92 4.26
N GLY A 157 15.80 -22.08 5.56
CA GLY A 157 16.98 -22.75 6.12
C GLY A 157 18.29 -22.03 5.76
N LEU A 158 19.17 -22.69 5.01
CA LEU A 158 20.45 -22.15 4.57
C LEU A 158 20.38 -21.42 3.22
N MET A 159 19.23 -21.47 2.53
CA MET A 159 19.05 -20.86 1.22
C MET A 159 18.35 -19.50 1.35
N SER A 160 18.78 -18.55 0.52
CA SER A 160 18.19 -17.23 0.44
C SER A 160 18.07 -16.83 -1.04
N GLU A 161 16.86 -16.52 -1.46
CA GLU A 161 16.56 -16.18 -2.85
C GLU A 161 15.63 -14.97 -2.97
N TRP A 162 15.72 -14.29 -4.11
CA TRP A 162 14.79 -13.22 -4.46
C TRP A 162 13.62 -13.80 -5.24
N LEU A 163 12.42 -13.55 -4.74
CA LEU A 163 11.18 -13.94 -5.38
C LEU A 163 10.41 -12.71 -5.83
N THR A 164 9.88 -12.76 -7.05
CA THR A 164 8.96 -11.74 -7.53
C THR A 164 7.58 -12.00 -6.92
N LEU A 165 7.02 -10.97 -6.29
CA LEU A 165 5.73 -10.99 -5.65
C LEU A 165 4.73 -10.17 -6.46
N ARG A 166 3.45 -10.53 -6.36
CA ARG A 166 2.38 -9.73 -6.96
C ARG A 166 2.28 -8.38 -6.22
N SER A 167 2.21 -7.27 -6.96
CA SER A 167 1.95 -5.96 -6.38
C SER A 167 0.54 -5.89 -5.76
N SER A 168 0.42 -5.19 -4.64
CA SER A 168 -0.88 -4.85 -4.04
C SER A 168 -1.54 -3.64 -4.72
N GLY A 169 -0.84 -2.94 -5.63
CA GLY A 169 -1.29 -1.70 -6.25
C GLY A 169 -1.04 -0.45 -5.41
N VAL A 170 -0.65 -0.59 -4.14
CA VAL A 170 -0.47 0.55 -3.23
C VAL A 170 0.74 1.41 -3.61
N ALA A 171 1.84 0.81 -4.08
CA ALA A 171 3.02 1.57 -4.51
C ALA A 171 2.71 2.45 -5.73
N GLU A 172 1.97 1.89 -6.68
CA GLU A 172 1.50 2.58 -7.89
C GLU A 172 0.56 3.73 -7.53
N ASP A 173 -0.40 3.47 -6.65
CA ASP A 173 -1.37 4.46 -6.21
C ASP A 173 -0.74 5.61 -5.41
N GLU A 174 0.15 5.31 -4.47
CA GLU A 174 0.90 6.32 -3.71
C GLU A 174 1.73 7.22 -4.63
N PHE A 175 2.30 6.65 -5.70
CA PHE A 175 3.04 7.43 -6.69
C PHE A 175 2.10 8.28 -7.55
N LEU A 176 1.03 7.69 -8.10
CA LEU A 176 0.04 8.39 -8.91
C LEU A 176 -0.63 9.52 -8.12
N SER A 177 -0.99 9.30 -6.86
CA SER A 177 -1.57 10.32 -6.00
C SER A 177 -0.64 11.53 -5.85
N LYS A 178 0.65 11.28 -5.62
CA LYS A 178 1.65 12.36 -5.51
C LYS A 178 1.84 13.08 -6.84
N LEU A 179 1.85 12.36 -7.95
CA LEU A 179 1.96 12.97 -9.28
C LEU A 179 0.74 13.85 -9.60
N VAL A 180 -0.47 13.36 -9.31
CA VAL A 180 -1.71 14.15 -9.50
C VAL A 180 -1.66 15.43 -8.67
N GLU A 181 -1.26 15.34 -7.40
CA GLU A 181 -1.08 16.52 -6.54
C GLU A 181 -0.12 17.55 -7.15
N LEU A 182 1.05 17.11 -7.64
CA LEU A 182 2.05 18.01 -8.25
C LEU A 182 1.56 18.64 -9.55
N VAL A 183 0.76 17.93 -10.34
CA VAL A 183 0.28 18.43 -11.65
C VAL A 183 -0.97 19.28 -11.52
N THR A 184 -1.88 18.93 -10.62
CA THR A 184 -3.19 19.59 -10.47
C THR A 184 -3.25 20.59 -9.31
N GLY A 185 -2.28 20.51 -8.38
CA GLY A 185 -2.29 21.29 -7.14
C GLY A 185 -3.30 20.79 -6.10
N THR A 186 -4.01 19.70 -6.37
CA THR A 186 -5.01 19.12 -5.45
C THR A 186 -4.70 17.65 -5.18
N SER A 187 -4.73 17.27 -3.91
CA SER A 187 -4.60 15.85 -3.55
C SER A 187 -5.85 15.08 -3.98
N PRO A 188 -5.71 13.91 -4.60
CA PRO A 188 -6.85 13.04 -4.90
C PRO A 188 -7.41 12.35 -3.64
N GLU A 189 -6.81 12.56 -2.47
CA GLU A 189 -7.34 12.04 -1.22
C GLU A 189 -8.69 12.69 -0.88
N PRO A 190 -9.65 11.91 -0.37
CA PRO A 190 -10.94 12.47 0.02
C PRO A 190 -10.71 13.51 1.11
N VAL A 191 -11.24 14.71 0.89
CA VAL A 191 -11.30 15.77 1.89
C VAL A 191 -11.97 15.16 3.12
N GLN A 192 -11.28 15.15 4.26
CA GLN A 192 -11.90 14.82 5.53
C GLN A 192 -12.98 15.88 5.75
N ASP A 193 -14.23 15.45 5.61
CA ASP A 193 -15.36 16.28 5.97
C ASP A 193 -15.29 16.46 7.50
N SER A 194 -14.70 17.57 7.92
CA SER A 194 -14.79 18.06 9.29
C SER A 194 -16.23 18.55 9.45
N GLY A 195 -17.13 17.60 9.65
CA GLY A 195 -18.52 17.89 10.00
C GLY A 195 -18.59 18.67 11.31
N PRO A 196 -19.64 19.45 11.50
CA PRO A 196 -19.82 20.39 12.59
C PRO A 196 -19.85 19.75 13.96
#